data_b5bb211c81f8bb848eafdcc29d93e988
#
_entry.id   b5bb211c81f8bb848eafdcc29d93e988
#
_cell.length_a   1.000
_cell.length_b   1.000
_cell.length_c   1.000
_cell.angle_alpha   90.00
_cell.angle_beta   90.00
_cell.angle_gamma   90.00
#
_symmetry.space_group_name_H-M   'P 1'
#
loop_
_entity.id
_entity.type
_entity.pdbx_description
1 polymer ?
#
loop_
_entity_poly.entity_id
_entity_poly.type
_entity_poly.pdbx_seq_one_letter_code
_entity_poly.pdbx_strand_id
1 'polypeptide(L)'
;MIDLRALRENPEPYRASQRARGADVALVDRVIEADEARRSLLQGFESLRAEQKAVSRSVGKASPQERPAVLARAKELAARVKEAEAAADAAATALDDLAHQLANLIEGAPAGGEEDYVVLRHEGGRPRDFAAEGFAPADHLALGEGLDIIDARRGAKVSGSRFYFLKGAGMRLELALMTAALDLASAHGFTPMTTPTLVTPQVMGGTGFLGAHADEIYHLPADDLYLTGTSEVALAGYHADEILDLSTGPRRYLGWSTCYRREAGAAGRDTRGIIRVHQFNKAEMFSYVRPEDAEAEHARLLALEEEMLALVELPYRVIDTAAGDLGSSAARKFDCEAWLPTQERWMEVTSTSNCTTYQARRLAIRERREGGTSPVATLNGTLATTRWIVAILENHQRPDGAVVVPEGLRPYLGGLEVIEPVA
;
A
#
# COMPACT_ATOMS: atom_id res chain seq x y z
N MET A 1 10.26 7.60 -0.61
CA MET A 1 10.91 8.89 -0.21
C MET A 1 10.61 9.93 -1.28
N ILE A 2 10.37 11.16 -0.87
CA ILE A 2 10.20 12.29 -1.81
C ILE A 2 11.52 12.63 -2.53
N ASP A 3 11.42 13.40 -3.62
CA ASP A 3 12.59 13.97 -4.29
C ASP A 3 13.11 15.18 -3.51
N LEU A 4 14.21 14.99 -2.75
CA LEU A 4 14.81 16.06 -1.95
C LEU A 4 15.33 17.24 -2.79
N ARG A 5 15.70 17.00 -4.06
CA ARG A 5 16.12 18.07 -4.96
C ARG A 5 14.91 18.93 -5.36
N ALA A 6 13.83 18.29 -5.80
CA ALA A 6 12.60 18.99 -6.15
C ALA A 6 12.02 19.73 -4.94
N LEU A 7 12.07 19.13 -3.74
CA LEU A 7 11.66 19.78 -2.50
C LEU A 7 12.43 21.08 -2.22
N ARG A 8 13.77 21.07 -2.39
CA ARG A 8 14.60 22.28 -2.19
C ARG A 8 14.32 23.35 -3.23
N GLU A 9 14.17 22.95 -4.50
CA GLU A 9 13.93 23.89 -5.61
C GLU A 9 12.57 24.56 -5.51
N ASN A 10 11.54 23.81 -5.04
CA ASN A 10 10.19 24.34 -4.88
C ASN A 10 9.45 23.64 -3.71
N PRO A 11 9.53 24.12 -2.46
CA PRO A 11 8.91 23.51 -1.29
C PRO A 11 7.39 23.70 -1.18
N GLU A 12 6.81 24.70 -1.88
CA GLU A 12 5.40 25.06 -1.67
C GLU A 12 4.40 23.97 -2.08
N PRO A 13 4.56 23.21 -3.17
CA PRO A 13 3.70 22.06 -3.45
C PRO A 13 3.67 21.01 -2.32
N TYR A 14 4.82 20.79 -1.66
CA TYR A 14 4.90 19.85 -0.53
C TYR A 14 4.18 20.37 0.72
N ARG A 15 4.31 21.68 1.01
CA ARG A 15 3.54 22.31 2.09
C ARG A 15 2.03 22.28 1.80
N ALA A 16 1.63 22.58 0.56
CA ALA A 16 0.24 22.49 0.12
C ALA A 16 -0.31 21.06 0.25
N SER A 17 0.47 20.06 -0.13
CA SER A 17 0.12 18.65 0.02
C SER A 17 -0.07 18.27 1.49
N GLN A 18 0.85 18.68 2.39
CA GLN A 18 0.70 18.41 3.83
C GLN A 18 -0.55 19.11 4.41
N ARG A 19 -0.84 20.35 4.00
CA ARG A 19 -2.09 21.05 4.41
C ARG A 19 -3.32 20.28 3.96
N ALA A 20 -3.36 19.83 2.71
CA ALA A 20 -4.50 19.11 2.16
C ALA A 20 -4.73 17.75 2.86
N ARG A 21 -3.64 17.11 3.35
CA ARG A 21 -3.71 15.89 4.17
C ARG A 21 -4.07 16.13 5.63
N GLY A 22 -4.14 17.38 6.08
CA GLY A 22 -4.25 17.68 7.53
C GLY A 22 -3.00 17.30 8.33
N ALA A 23 -1.84 17.14 7.66
CA ALA A 23 -0.57 16.71 8.26
C ALA A 23 0.30 17.91 8.66
N ASP A 24 1.40 17.65 9.39
CA ASP A 24 2.31 18.68 9.87
C ASP A 24 3.08 19.36 8.73
N VAL A 25 2.71 20.60 8.42
CA VAL A 25 3.35 21.42 7.39
C VAL A 25 4.79 21.79 7.74
N ALA A 26 5.11 21.97 9.04
CA ALA A 26 6.45 22.32 9.50
C ALA A 26 7.46 21.20 9.26
N LEU A 27 7.00 19.96 9.06
CA LEU A 27 7.86 18.84 8.70
C LEU A 27 8.63 19.09 7.40
N VAL A 28 8.04 19.80 6.44
CA VAL A 28 8.69 20.18 5.16
C VAL A 28 9.95 21.02 5.44
N ASP A 29 9.83 22.02 6.31
CA ASP A 29 10.94 22.91 6.65
C ASP A 29 12.03 22.16 7.43
N ARG A 30 11.64 21.30 8.39
CA ARG A 30 12.59 20.45 9.11
C ARG A 30 13.38 19.51 8.20
N VAL A 31 12.76 18.95 7.16
CA VAL A 31 13.44 18.10 6.17
C VAL A 31 14.44 18.93 5.34
N ILE A 32 14.07 20.15 4.95
CA ILE A 32 14.97 21.06 4.20
C ILE A 32 16.19 21.43 5.06
N GLU A 33 15.98 21.83 6.33
CA GLU A 33 17.05 22.14 7.28
C GLU A 33 17.99 20.95 7.52
N ALA A 34 17.43 19.75 7.68
CA ALA A 34 18.23 18.53 7.86
C ALA A 34 19.04 18.18 6.60
N ASP A 35 18.48 18.37 5.39
CA ASP A 35 19.24 18.16 4.15
C ASP A 35 20.38 19.18 3.98
N GLU A 36 20.15 20.44 4.37
CA GLU A 36 21.18 21.47 4.34
C GLU A 36 22.32 21.17 5.33
N ALA A 37 21.97 20.77 6.56
CA ALA A 37 22.93 20.34 7.57
C ALA A 37 23.76 19.14 7.10
N ARG A 38 23.11 18.09 6.58
CA ARG A 38 23.81 16.92 6.01
C ARG A 38 24.78 17.30 4.90
N ARG A 39 24.36 18.14 3.95
CA ARG A 39 25.21 18.59 2.83
C ARG A 39 26.42 19.38 3.31
N SER A 40 26.25 20.27 4.29
CA SER A 40 27.35 21.05 4.88
C SER A 40 28.35 20.15 5.59
N LEU A 41 27.88 19.21 6.41
CA LEU A 41 28.74 18.27 7.15
C LEU A 41 29.49 17.32 6.21
N LEU A 42 28.82 16.81 5.18
CA LEU A 42 29.45 15.96 4.17
C LEU A 42 30.55 16.70 3.41
N GLN A 43 30.32 17.95 3.00
CA GLN A 43 31.33 18.78 2.35
C GLN A 43 32.54 19.05 3.27
N GLY A 44 32.30 19.31 4.56
CA GLY A 44 33.33 19.44 5.57
C GLY A 44 34.18 18.18 5.71
N PHE A 45 33.53 17.02 5.81
CA PHE A 45 34.23 15.72 5.86
C PHE A 45 35.10 15.46 4.60
N GLU A 46 34.53 15.68 3.40
CA GLU A 46 35.24 15.49 2.15
C GLU A 46 36.49 16.39 2.05
N SER A 47 36.39 17.66 2.50
CA SER A 47 37.50 18.61 2.54
C SER A 47 38.59 18.15 3.50
N LEU A 48 38.27 17.73 4.72
CA LEU A 48 39.21 17.20 5.69
C LEU A 48 39.87 15.91 5.21
N ARG A 49 39.15 15.04 4.55
CA ARG A 49 39.67 13.80 3.96
C ARG A 49 40.64 14.08 2.81
N ALA A 50 40.37 15.10 2.00
CA ALA A 50 41.29 15.54 0.96
C ALA A 50 42.60 16.11 1.56
N GLU A 51 42.51 16.95 2.62
CA GLU A 51 43.69 17.47 3.35
C GLU A 51 44.48 16.33 3.98
N GLN A 52 43.84 15.37 4.65
CA GLN A 52 44.51 14.20 5.23
C GLN A 52 45.31 13.40 4.19
N LYS A 53 44.68 13.16 3.01
CA LYS A 53 45.37 12.48 1.89
C LYS A 53 46.60 13.25 1.42
N ALA A 54 46.54 14.60 1.35
CA ALA A 54 47.67 15.44 0.94
C ALA A 54 48.81 15.38 1.96
N VAL A 55 48.48 15.54 3.27
CA VAL A 55 49.48 15.45 4.35
C VAL A 55 50.11 14.06 4.43
N SER A 56 49.32 13.00 4.32
CA SER A 56 49.81 11.62 4.32
C SER A 56 50.82 11.36 3.20
N ARG A 57 50.60 11.93 2.01
CA ARG A 57 51.58 11.85 0.88
C ARG A 57 52.87 12.62 1.15
N SER A 58 52.81 13.69 1.95
CA SER A 58 54.02 14.49 2.28
C SER A 58 54.92 13.82 3.31
N VAL A 59 54.40 12.90 4.16
CA VAL A 59 55.20 12.16 5.15
C VAL A 59 56.38 11.43 4.53
N GLY A 60 56.19 10.80 3.37
CA GLY A 60 57.23 10.08 2.66
C GLY A 60 58.31 10.98 1.99
N LYS A 61 57.99 12.29 1.85
CA LYS A 61 58.88 13.29 1.22
C LYS A 61 59.54 14.23 2.24
N ALA A 62 59.13 14.16 3.51
CA ALA A 62 59.59 15.04 4.58
C ALA A 62 61.03 14.71 4.98
N SER A 63 61.84 15.75 5.20
CA SER A 63 63.19 15.61 5.79
C SER A 63 63.11 15.05 7.21
N PRO A 64 64.21 14.47 7.74
CA PRO A 64 64.24 13.96 9.12
C PRO A 64 63.84 14.99 10.18
N GLN A 65 64.11 16.28 9.93
CA GLN A 65 63.75 17.37 10.83
C GLN A 65 62.24 17.73 10.76
N GLU A 66 61.64 17.65 9.61
CA GLU A 66 60.20 18.01 9.39
C GLU A 66 59.24 16.85 9.72
N ARG A 67 59.72 15.61 9.59
CA ARG A 67 58.89 14.41 9.71
C ARG A 67 58.07 14.29 10.99
N PRO A 68 58.58 14.65 12.21
CA PRO A 68 57.78 14.61 13.42
C PRO A 68 56.56 15.55 13.38
N ALA A 69 56.74 16.77 12.84
CA ALA A 69 55.66 17.73 12.70
C ALA A 69 54.59 17.28 11.71
N VAL A 70 55.02 16.71 10.56
CA VAL A 70 54.08 16.17 9.56
C VAL A 70 53.30 14.96 10.11
N LEU A 71 53.96 14.09 10.87
CA LEU A 71 53.27 12.97 11.55
C LEU A 71 52.27 13.44 12.60
N ALA A 72 52.64 14.46 13.40
CA ALA A 72 51.68 15.04 14.37
C ALA A 72 50.45 15.63 13.68
N ARG A 73 50.64 16.37 12.57
CA ARG A 73 49.56 16.90 11.75
C ARG A 73 48.71 15.81 11.11
N ALA A 74 49.33 14.73 10.60
CA ALA A 74 48.60 13.59 10.07
C ALA A 74 47.74 12.90 11.12
N LYS A 75 48.23 12.78 12.35
CA LYS A 75 47.50 12.20 13.50
C LYS A 75 46.29 13.09 13.92
N GLU A 76 46.50 14.40 13.99
CA GLU A 76 45.42 15.37 14.27
C GLU A 76 44.32 15.29 13.22
N LEU A 77 44.70 15.33 11.93
CA LEU A 77 43.76 15.24 10.83
C LEU A 77 43.01 13.92 10.81
N ALA A 78 43.65 12.80 11.17
CA ALA A 78 42.99 11.51 11.27
C ALA A 78 41.86 11.51 12.32
N ALA A 79 42.09 12.16 13.48
CA ALA A 79 41.08 12.31 14.50
C ALA A 79 39.90 13.18 14.00
N ARG A 80 40.21 14.33 13.39
CA ARG A 80 39.20 15.26 12.85
C ARG A 80 38.37 14.64 11.71
N VAL A 81 38.99 13.87 10.83
CA VAL A 81 38.31 13.14 9.75
C VAL A 81 37.29 12.14 10.34
N LYS A 82 37.72 11.37 11.36
CA LYS A 82 36.81 10.41 12.03
C LYS A 82 35.64 11.08 12.71
N GLU A 83 35.84 12.22 13.35
CA GLU A 83 34.79 13.00 13.97
C GLU A 83 33.81 13.59 12.95
N ALA A 84 34.36 14.15 11.84
CA ALA A 84 33.53 14.70 10.76
C ALA A 84 32.74 13.62 10.00
N GLU A 85 33.30 12.40 9.83
CA GLU A 85 32.60 11.25 9.25
C GLU A 85 31.41 10.86 10.12
N ALA A 86 31.62 10.68 11.43
CA ALA A 86 30.54 10.35 12.36
C ALA A 86 29.44 11.42 12.40
N ALA A 87 29.81 12.71 12.31
CA ALA A 87 28.81 13.80 12.25
C ALA A 87 28.02 13.78 10.93
N ALA A 88 28.67 13.50 9.79
CA ALA A 88 28.01 13.39 8.50
C ALA A 88 27.05 12.20 8.46
N ASP A 89 27.44 11.05 9.01
CA ASP A 89 26.60 9.84 9.11
C ASP A 89 25.39 10.07 10.00
N ALA A 90 25.59 10.72 11.17
CA ALA A 90 24.47 11.06 12.07
C ALA A 90 23.47 12.02 11.39
N ALA A 91 23.96 13.01 10.64
CA ALA A 91 23.10 13.92 9.90
C ALA A 91 22.36 13.24 8.74
N ALA A 92 22.98 12.26 8.09
CA ALA A 92 22.32 11.45 7.07
C ALA A 92 21.17 10.61 7.66
N THR A 93 21.40 9.97 8.81
CA THR A 93 20.36 9.22 9.52
C THR A 93 19.21 10.13 9.95
N ALA A 94 19.50 11.29 10.55
CA ALA A 94 18.47 12.23 10.98
C ALA A 94 17.61 12.76 9.82
N LEU A 95 18.24 13.04 8.67
CA LEU A 95 17.50 13.40 7.45
C LEU A 95 16.61 12.27 6.97
N ASP A 96 17.12 11.04 6.95
CA ASP A 96 16.36 9.87 6.50
C ASP A 96 15.11 9.64 7.37
N ASP A 97 15.27 9.70 8.70
CA ASP A 97 14.18 9.59 9.67
C ASP A 97 13.10 10.66 9.46
N LEU A 98 13.47 11.92 9.20
CA LEU A 98 12.52 12.99 8.91
C LEU A 98 11.85 12.81 7.55
N ALA A 99 12.63 12.48 6.52
CA ALA A 99 12.12 12.30 5.17
C ALA A 99 11.15 11.09 5.06
N HIS A 100 11.33 10.07 5.91
CA HIS A 100 10.40 8.95 6.00
C HIS A 100 9.05 9.30 6.61
N GLN A 101 8.95 10.38 7.39
CA GLN A 101 7.68 10.87 7.94
C GLN A 101 6.90 11.71 6.93
N LEU A 102 7.55 12.25 5.89
CA LEU A 102 6.89 13.08 4.89
C LEU A 102 6.13 12.20 3.88
N ALA A 103 4.82 12.42 3.80
CA ALA A 103 3.95 11.72 2.86
C ALA A 103 4.21 12.14 1.40
N ASN A 104 3.76 11.33 0.47
CA ASN A 104 3.88 11.59 -0.97
C ASN A 104 3.17 12.88 -1.38
N LEU A 105 3.63 13.49 -2.45
CA LEU A 105 3.00 14.65 -3.07
C LEU A 105 1.64 14.25 -3.64
N ILE A 106 0.59 15.04 -3.35
CA ILE A 106 -0.75 14.81 -3.89
C ILE A 106 -0.80 15.25 -5.36
N GLU A 107 -1.43 14.44 -6.19
CA GLU A 107 -1.68 14.71 -7.61
C GLU A 107 -3.18 14.64 -7.91
N GLY A 108 -3.87 15.80 -7.84
CA GLY A 108 -5.27 15.93 -8.25
C GLY A 108 -6.33 15.34 -7.30
N ALA A 109 -5.96 14.83 -6.13
CA ALA A 109 -6.94 14.38 -5.14
C ALA A 109 -7.75 15.55 -4.57
N PRO A 110 -9.06 15.35 -4.29
CA PRO A 110 -9.89 16.35 -3.63
C PRO A 110 -9.29 16.74 -2.27
N ALA A 111 -9.40 18.02 -1.90
CA ALA A 111 -8.97 18.48 -0.57
C ALA A 111 -10.02 18.10 0.49
N GLY A 112 -9.57 17.80 1.71
CA GLY A 112 -10.46 17.54 2.84
C GLY A 112 -10.17 16.23 3.56
N GLY A 113 -11.02 15.88 4.53
CA GLY A 113 -10.97 14.64 5.31
C GLY A 113 -11.68 13.46 4.65
N GLU A 114 -11.86 12.38 5.38
CA GLU A 114 -12.44 11.10 4.90
C GLU A 114 -13.79 11.28 4.17
N GLU A 115 -14.64 12.20 4.61
CA GLU A 115 -15.99 12.43 4.06
C GLU A 115 -16.03 13.39 2.85
N ASP A 116 -14.89 14.04 2.51
CA ASP A 116 -14.82 15.05 1.44
C ASP A 116 -14.45 14.45 0.07
N TYR A 117 -14.68 13.15 -0.11
CA TYR A 117 -14.49 12.47 -1.40
C TYR A 117 -15.46 12.98 -2.47
N VAL A 118 -15.11 12.77 -3.74
CA VAL A 118 -15.95 13.10 -4.88
C VAL A 118 -16.50 11.83 -5.51
N VAL A 119 -17.83 11.69 -5.58
CA VAL A 119 -18.47 10.61 -6.32
C VAL A 119 -18.32 10.87 -7.82
N LEU A 120 -17.61 10.01 -8.53
CA LEU A 120 -17.38 10.12 -9.96
C LEU A 120 -18.54 9.54 -10.78
N ARG A 121 -19.07 8.38 -10.37
CA ARG A 121 -20.18 7.68 -11.04
C ARG A 121 -20.79 6.59 -10.18
N HIS A 122 -21.98 6.16 -10.57
CA HIS A 122 -22.66 4.96 -10.05
C HIS A 122 -22.82 3.98 -11.20
N GLU A 123 -22.52 2.71 -10.96
CA GLU A 123 -22.49 1.63 -11.96
C GLU A 123 -23.10 0.34 -11.36
N GLY A 124 -23.21 -0.72 -12.15
CA GLY A 124 -23.77 -2.00 -11.72
C GLY A 124 -25.29 -1.97 -11.50
N GLY A 125 -25.97 -0.93 -11.98
CA GLY A 125 -27.41 -0.77 -11.84
C GLY A 125 -27.82 -0.05 -10.54
N ARG A 126 -29.15 -0.07 -10.27
CA ARG A 126 -29.67 0.50 -9.03
C ARG A 126 -29.63 -0.53 -7.91
N PRO A 127 -29.41 -0.11 -6.65
CA PRO A 127 -29.66 -0.98 -5.50
C PRO A 127 -31.05 -1.61 -5.56
N ARG A 128 -31.15 -2.90 -5.17
CA ARG A 128 -32.44 -3.62 -5.11
C ARG A 128 -33.36 -2.97 -4.09
N ASP A 129 -34.63 -2.88 -4.43
CA ASP A 129 -35.70 -2.46 -3.54
C ASP A 129 -36.38 -3.68 -2.91
N PHE A 130 -35.84 -4.17 -1.82
CA PHE A 130 -36.32 -5.35 -1.10
C PHE A 130 -37.76 -5.15 -0.55
N ALA A 131 -38.12 -3.91 -0.23
CA ALA A 131 -39.48 -3.60 0.22
C ALA A 131 -40.50 -3.78 -0.93
N ALA A 132 -40.17 -3.34 -2.14
CA ALA A 132 -40.99 -3.59 -3.32
C ALA A 132 -41.05 -5.09 -3.70
N GLU A 133 -40.03 -5.87 -3.36
CA GLU A 133 -39.99 -7.33 -3.53
C GLU A 133 -40.74 -8.06 -2.40
N GLY A 134 -41.19 -7.38 -1.35
CA GLY A 134 -42.06 -7.91 -0.29
C GLY A 134 -41.34 -8.59 0.87
N PHE A 135 -40.02 -8.36 1.06
CA PHE A 135 -39.30 -8.87 2.23
C PHE A 135 -38.22 -7.88 2.72
N ALA A 136 -37.75 -8.07 3.95
CA ALA A 136 -36.64 -7.31 4.51
C ALA A 136 -35.32 -8.08 4.28
N PRO A 137 -34.25 -7.42 3.86
CA PRO A 137 -32.95 -8.10 3.68
C PRO A 137 -32.37 -8.53 5.02
N ALA A 138 -31.78 -9.73 5.05
CA ALA A 138 -30.97 -10.22 6.17
C ALA A 138 -29.51 -9.78 5.99
N ASP A 139 -28.80 -9.53 7.10
CA ASP A 139 -27.38 -9.23 7.04
C ASP A 139 -26.53 -10.47 6.69
N HIS A 140 -25.32 -10.24 6.19
CA HIS A 140 -24.41 -11.30 5.75
C HIS A 140 -24.09 -12.32 6.86
N LEU A 141 -24.16 -11.95 8.15
CA LEU A 141 -23.93 -12.87 9.25
C LEU A 141 -25.13 -13.80 9.43
N ALA A 142 -26.36 -13.26 9.44
CA ALA A 142 -27.57 -14.08 9.53
C ALA A 142 -27.70 -15.03 8.33
N LEU A 143 -27.41 -14.53 7.12
CA LEU A 143 -27.33 -15.38 5.91
C LEU A 143 -26.24 -16.43 6.04
N GLY A 144 -25.04 -16.03 6.46
CA GLY A 144 -23.89 -16.92 6.62
C GLY A 144 -24.11 -18.03 7.65
N GLU A 145 -24.84 -17.76 8.73
CA GLU A 145 -25.28 -18.75 9.73
C GLU A 145 -26.38 -19.65 9.16
N GLY A 146 -27.41 -19.09 8.49
CA GLY A 146 -28.50 -19.86 7.90
C GLY A 146 -28.06 -20.77 6.75
N LEU A 147 -27.04 -20.37 6.00
CA LEU A 147 -26.42 -21.16 4.93
C LEU A 147 -25.29 -22.10 5.46
N ASP A 148 -24.95 -22.02 6.73
CA ASP A 148 -23.81 -22.70 7.38
C ASP A 148 -22.44 -22.46 6.69
N ILE A 149 -22.22 -21.24 6.21
CA ILE A 149 -21.01 -20.86 5.46
C ILE A 149 -20.07 -19.91 6.21
N ILE A 150 -20.55 -19.20 7.24
CA ILE A 150 -19.75 -18.30 8.09
C ILE A 150 -19.91 -18.75 9.55
N ASP A 151 -18.78 -18.96 10.25
CA ASP A 151 -18.78 -19.30 11.69
C ASP A 151 -17.88 -18.33 12.47
N ALA A 152 -18.43 -17.17 12.80
CA ALA A 152 -17.76 -16.16 13.61
C ALA A 152 -17.63 -16.59 15.08
N ARG A 153 -18.59 -17.37 15.61
CA ARG A 153 -18.57 -17.85 17.00
C ARG A 153 -17.37 -18.76 17.29
N ARG A 154 -17.13 -19.72 16.40
CA ARG A 154 -15.95 -20.60 16.55
C ARG A 154 -14.65 -19.87 16.21
N GLY A 155 -14.66 -18.92 15.27
CA GLY A 155 -13.53 -18.03 15.02
C GLY A 155 -13.13 -17.27 16.28
N ALA A 156 -14.09 -16.63 16.95
CA ALA A 156 -13.85 -15.92 18.21
C ALA A 156 -13.36 -16.85 19.34
N LYS A 157 -13.83 -18.09 19.40
CA LYS A 157 -13.39 -19.09 20.38
C LYS A 157 -11.91 -19.47 20.19
N VAL A 158 -11.45 -19.54 18.93
CA VAL A 158 -10.08 -20.00 18.60
C VAL A 158 -9.07 -18.87 18.69
N SER A 159 -9.41 -17.68 18.18
CA SER A 159 -8.44 -16.59 17.96
C SER A 159 -8.86 -15.23 18.55
N GLY A 160 -10.05 -15.12 19.15
CA GLY A 160 -10.59 -13.88 19.65
C GLY A 160 -11.57 -13.22 18.67
N SER A 161 -12.03 -12.01 19.05
CA SER A 161 -12.95 -11.23 18.22
C SER A 161 -12.37 -10.95 16.83
N ARG A 162 -13.25 -10.71 15.82
CA ARG A 162 -12.87 -10.40 14.43
C ARG A 162 -12.12 -11.52 13.70
N PHE A 163 -12.19 -12.77 14.20
CA PHE A 163 -11.81 -13.99 13.49
C PHE A 163 -13.04 -14.83 13.18
N TYR A 164 -12.97 -15.56 12.10
CA TYR A 164 -14.08 -16.36 11.56
C TYR A 164 -13.57 -17.60 10.84
N PHE A 165 -14.47 -18.54 10.59
CA PHE A 165 -14.26 -19.62 9.63
C PHE A 165 -15.23 -19.43 8.46
N LEU A 166 -14.74 -19.59 7.23
CA LEU A 166 -15.57 -19.87 6.07
C LEU A 166 -15.66 -21.39 5.91
N LYS A 167 -16.87 -21.90 5.64
CA LYS A 167 -17.16 -23.33 5.51
C LYS A 167 -17.88 -23.63 4.22
N GLY A 168 -17.74 -24.86 3.72
CA GLY A 168 -18.54 -25.36 2.61
C GLY A 168 -18.58 -24.42 1.40
N ALA A 169 -19.78 -23.96 1.02
CA ALA A 169 -19.95 -23.04 -0.10
C ALA A 169 -19.31 -21.67 0.13
N GLY A 170 -19.19 -21.19 1.38
CA GLY A 170 -18.55 -19.91 1.68
C GLY A 170 -17.05 -19.90 1.37
N MET A 171 -16.35 -20.99 1.76
CA MET A 171 -14.93 -21.17 1.39
C MET A 171 -14.76 -21.30 -0.13
N ARG A 172 -15.66 -22.03 -0.78
CA ARG A 172 -15.65 -22.17 -2.25
C ARG A 172 -15.94 -20.84 -2.96
N LEU A 173 -16.83 -20.00 -2.42
CA LEU A 173 -17.14 -18.67 -2.94
C LEU A 173 -15.90 -17.74 -2.85
N GLU A 174 -15.17 -17.79 -1.73
CA GLU A 174 -13.90 -17.04 -1.62
C GLU A 174 -12.88 -17.54 -2.64
N LEU A 175 -12.71 -18.83 -2.79
CA LEU A 175 -11.80 -19.41 -3.78
C LEU A 175 -12.21 -19.04 -5.21
N ALA A 176 -13.51 -19.04 -5.51
CA ALA A 176 -14.04 -18.61 -6.81
C ALA A 176 -13.70 -17.15 -7.12
N LEU A 177 -13.90 -16.24 -6.15
CA LEU A 177 -13.51 -14.84 -6.27
C LEU A 177 -12.02 -14.67 -6.57
N MET A 178 -11.15 -15.35 -5.78
CA MET A 178 -9.71 -15.28 -5.98
C MET A 178 -9.29 -15.86 -7.33
N THR A 179 -9.90 -16.98 -7.76
CA THR A 179 -9.56 -17.60 -9.05
C THR A 179 -10.03 -16.75 -10.22
N ALA A 180 -11.24 -16.17 -10.14
CA ALA A 180 -11.72 -15.23 -11.16
C ALA A 180 -10.81 -14.00 -11.29
N ALA A 181 -10.35 -13.45 -10.15
CA ALA A 181 -9.39 -12.35 -10.13
C ALA A 181 -8.04 -12.73 -10.77
N LEU A 182 -7.54 -13.95 -10.52
CA LEU A 182 -6.33 -14.47 -11.15
C LEU A 182 -6.47 -14.59 -12.67
N ASP A 183 -7.59 -15.12 -13.14
CA ASP A 183 -7.86 -15.29 -14.56
C ASP A 183 -8.01 -13.94 -15.25
N LEU A 184 -8.79 -13.03 -14.69
CA LEU A 184 -8.96 -11.66 -15.21
C LEU A 184 -7.62 -10.93 -15.32
N ALA A 185 -6.85 -10.89 -14.26
CA ALA A 185 -5.55 -10.23 -14.25
C ALA A 185 -4.58 -10.86 -15.27
N SER A 186 -4.57 -12.20 -15.38
CA SER A 186 -3.73 -12.92 -16.34
C SER A 186 -4.10 -12.57 -17.80
N ALA A 187 -5.39 -12.46 -18.10
CA ALA A 187 -5.87 -12.04 -19.42
C ALA A 187 -5.42 -10.61 -19.77
N HIS A 188 -5.18 -9.77 -18.76
CA HIS A 188 -4.70 -8.40 -18.91
C HIS A 188 -3.18 -8.21 -18.73
N GLY A 189 -2.42 -9.31 -18.74
CA GLY A 189 -0.96 -9.31 -18.75
C GLY A 189 -0.31 -9.15 -17.37
N PHE A 190 -1.02 -9.44 -16.28
CA PHE A 190 -0.45 -9.57 -14.96
C PHE A 190 0.10 -10.99 -14.75
N THR A 191 1.23 -11.09 -14.07
CA THR A 191 1.79 -12.38 -13.65
C THR A 191 1.27 -12.72 -12.25
N PRO A 192 0.46 -13.79 -12.08
CA PRO A 192 -0.01 -14.22 -10.77
C PRO A 192 1.15 -14.71 -9.90
N MET A 193 1.12 -14.34 -8.63
CA MET A 193 2.14 -14.71 -7.63
C MET A 193 1.50 -15.03 -6.28
N THR A 194 2.03 -16.03 -5.59
CA THR A 194 1.90 -16.12 -4.14
C THR A 194 3.05 -15.36 -3.49
N THR A 195 2.77 -14.54 -2.50
CA THR A 195 3.77 -13.67 -1.88
C THR A 195 4.06 -14.08 -0.45
N PRO A 196 5.29 -13.81 0.07
CA PRO A 196 5.53 -13.87 1.50
C PRO A 196 4.57 -12.93 2.25
N THR A 197 4.06 -13.37 3.38
CA THR A 197 3.23 -12.55 4.29
C THR A 197 4.03 -11.99 5.46
N LEU A 198 5.29 -12.38 5.59
CA LEU A 198 6.27 -11.84 6.51
C LEU A 198 7.34 -11.10 5.72
N VAL A 199 7.58 -9.85 6.07
CA VAL A 199 8.54 -8.97 5.38
C VAL A 199 9.48 -8.30 6.38
N THR A 200 10.65 -7.90 5.89
CA THR A 200 11.66 -7.17 6.68
C THR A 200 11.22 -5.73 6.99
N PRO A 201 11.77 -5.11 8.05
CA PRO A 201 11.53 -3.69 8.35
C PRO A 201 11.84 -2.75 7.17
N GLN A 202 12.89 -3.04 6.42
CA GLN A 202 13.28 -2.26 5.23
C GLN A 202 12.18 -2.23 4.18
N VAL A 203 11.59 -3.38 3.87
CA VAL A 203 10.50 -3.49 2.88
C VAL A 203 9.24 -2.83 3.40
N MET A 204 8.84 -3.09 4.65
CA MET A 204 7.67 -2.48 5.27
C MET A 204 7.78 -0.95 5.37
N GLY A 205 8.94 -0.43 5.79
CA GLY A 205 9.22 1.00 5.83
C GLY A 205 9.31 1.64 4.44
N GLY A 206 9.91 0.91 3.47
CA GLY A 206 10.04 1.35 2.09
C GLY A 206 8.70 1.61 1.40
N THR A 207 7.67 0.86 1.73
CA THR A 207 6.31 1.06 1.22
C THR A 207 5.54 2.19 1.91
N GLY A 208 6.00 2.69 3.06
CA GLY A 208 5.38 3.79 3.79
C GLY A 208 4.44 3.36 4.93
N PHE A 209 4.33 2.06 5.22
CA PHE A 209 3.40 1.54 6.25
C PHE A 209 3.91 1.73 7.68
N LEU A 210 5.22 1.86 7.93
CA LEU A 210 5.78 2.11 9.28
C LEU A 210 5.70 3.58 9.73
N GLY A 211 4.88 4.40 9.08
CA GLY A 211 4.58 5.77 9.48
C GLY A 211 3.34 5.87 10.37
N ALA A 212 2.36 6.65 9.92
CA ALA A 212 1.11 6.92 10.66
C ALA A 212 0.26 5.66 10.96
N HIS A 213 0.47 4.56 10.24
CA HIS A 213 -0.29 3.32 10.38
C HIS A 213 0.48 2.18 11.06
N ALA A 214 1.60 2.45 11.72
CA ALA A 214 2.42 1.43 12.38
C ALA A 214 1.64 0.59 13.41
N ASP A 215 0.68 1.19 14.11
CA ASP A 215 -0.17 0.53 15.10
C ASP A 215 -1.12 -0.51 14.49
N GLU A 216 -1.40 -0.44 13.19
CA GLU A 216 -2.23 -1.40 12.46
C GLU A 216 -1.49 -2.68 12.06
N ILE A 217 -0.17 -2.73 12.24
CA ILE A 217 0.69 -3.80 11.74
C ILE A 217 1.09 -4.74 12.87
N TYR A 218 1.00 -6.04 12.61
CA TYR A 218 1.56 -7.05 13.51
C TYR A 218 3.08 -7.13 13.33
N HIS A 219 3.82 -6.90 14.41
CA HIS A 219 5.28 -7.07 14.47
C HIS A 219 5.63 -8.34 15.24
N LEU A 220 6.61 -9.10 14.76
CA LEU A 220 7.21 -10.26 15.39
C LEU A 220 8.62 -9.89 15.87
N PRO A 221 8.78 -9.40 17.13
CA PRO A 221 10.05 -8.83 17.58
C PRO A 221 11.21 -9.83 17.64
N ALA A 222 10.90 -11.13 17.85
CA ALA A 222 11.92 -12.17 17.94
C ALA A 222 12.65 -12.42 16.62
N ASP A 223 11.94 -12.24 15.51
CA ASP A 223 12.43 -12.49 14.15
C ASP A 223 12.73 -11.19 13.40
N ASP A 224 12.35 -10.04 13.97
CA ASP A 224 12.36 -8.71 13.35
C ASP A 224 11.64 -8.72 11.98
N LEU A 225 10.42 -9.27 11.97
CA LEU A 225 9.57 -9.37 10.78
C LEU A 225 8.19 -8.78 11.06
N TYR A 226 7.53 -8.32 10.00
CA TYR A 226 6.18 -7.75 10.03
C TYR A 226 5.22 -8.59 9.18
N LEU A 227 4.00 -8.85 9.69
CA LEU A 227 2.92 -9.41 8.88
C LEU A 227 2.34 -8.33 7.96
N THR A 228 2.14 -8.68 6.68
CA THR A 228 1.61 -7.75 5.68
C THR A 228 0.10 -7.61 5.78
N GLY A 229 -0.40 -6.38 5.73
CA GLY A 229 -1.82 -6.04 5.59
C GLY A 229 -2.32 -6.03 4.14
N THR A 230 -1.40 -6.26 3.20
CA THR A 230 -1.62 -6.31 1.75
C THR A 230 -0.38 -6.90 1.08
N SER A 231 -0.55 -7.68 0.00
CA SER A 231 0.58 -8.17 -0.79
C SER A 231 1.33 -7.06 -1.55
N GLU A 232 0.75 -5.85 -1.65
CA GLU A 232 1.45 -4.65 -2.12
C GLU A 232 2.84 -4.53 -1.51
N VAL A 233 2.96 -4.75 -0.18
CA VAL A 233 4.24 -4.62 0.53
C VAL A 233 5.30 -5.58 0.00
N ALA A 234 4.95 -6.85 -0.14
CA ALA A 234 5.86 -7.86 -0.68
C ALA A 234 6.17 -7.62 -2.16
N LEU A 235 5.14 -7.24 -2.94
CA LEU A 235 5.29 -6.95 -4.37
C LEU A 235 6.13 -5.69 -4.60
N ALA A 236 5.99 -4.63 -3.79
CA ALA A 236 6.85 -3.45 -3.88
C ALA A 236 8.31 -3.76 -3.53
N GLY A 237 8.54 -4.69 -2.60
CA GLY A 237 9.88 -5.15 -2.23
C GLY A 237 10.50 -6.15 -3.22
N TYR A 238 9.71 -6.71 -4.14
CA TYR A 238 10.16 -7.77 -5.04
C TYR A 238 11.35 -7.35 -5.92
N HIS A 239 11.38 -6.10 -6.33
CA HIS A 239 12.47 -5.52 -7.13
C HIS A 239 13.33 -4.51 -6.35
N ALA A 240 13.36 -4.59 -5.01
CA ALA A 240 14.22 -3.71 -4.22
C ALA A 240 15.69 -3.79 -4.67
N ASP A 241 16.36 -2.62 -4.75
CA ASP A 241 17.74 -2.46 -5.20
C ASP A 241 18.02 -2.85 -6.67
N GLU A 242 16.99 -3.03 -7.50
CA GLU A 242 17.13 -3.43 -8.90
C GLU A 242 17.01 -2.27 -9.89
N ILE A 243 17.61 -2.49 -11.08
CA ILE A 243 17.44 -1.64 -12.26
C ILE A 243 16.64 -2.43 -13.28
N LEU A 244 15.39 -2.04 -13.47
CA LEU A 244 14.46 -2.71 -14.37
C LEU A 244 14.69 -2.29 -15.82
N ASP A 245 14.37 -3.20 -16.74
CA ASP A 245 14.17 -2.90 -18.16
C ASP A 245 12.67 -2.78 -18.43
N LEU A 246 12.19 -1.56 -18.63
CA LEU A 246 10.82 -1.22 -19.02
C LEU A 246 10.69 -0.89 -20.52
N SER A 247 11.71 -1.19 -21.33
CA SER A 247 11.66 -0.94 -22.78
C SER A 247 10.57 -1.73 -23.49
N THR A 248 10.21 -2.89 -22.96
CA THR A 248 9.15 -3.77 -23.48
C THR A 248 7.79 -3.56 -22.82
N GLY A 249 7.67 -2.58 -21.93
CA GLY A 249 6.43 -2.26 -21.20
C GLY A 249 6.54 -2.43 -19.68
N PRO A 250 5.44 -2.18 -18.98
CA PRO A 250 5.33 -2.29 -17.54
C PRO A 250 5.61 -3.70 -17.00
N ARG A 251 6.04 -3.79 -15.73
CA ARG A 251 6.02 -5.05 -15.00
C ARG A 251 4.77 -5.09 -14.14
N ARG A 252 3.90 -6.08 -14.38
CA ARG A 252 2.60 -6.23 -13.73
C ARG A 252 2.51 -7.57 -13.01
N TYR A 253 2.13 -7.53 -11.75
CA TYR A 253 1.99 -8.70 -10.89
C TYR A 253 0.63 -8.69 -10.21
N LEU A 254 0.07 -9.88 -9.97
CA LEU A 254 -1.08 -10.07 -9.10
C LEU A 254 -0.67 -10.94 -7.92
N GLY A 255 -0.64 -10.37 -6.72
CA GLY A 255 -0.34 -11.10 -5.49
C GLY A 255 -1.61 -11.64 -4.84
N TRP A 256 -1.73 -12.95 -4.70
CA TRP A 256 -2.73 -13.55 -3.83
C TRP A 256 -2.09 -13.92 -2.50
N SER A 257 -2.59 -13.34 -1.42
CA SER A 257 -2.09 -13.61 -0.07
C SER A 257 -3.16 -13.49 1.00
N THR A 258 -2.92 -14.13 2.14
CA THR A 258 -3.57 -13.77 3.39
C THR A 258 -2.99 -12.46 3.89
N CYS A 259 -3.86 -11.57 4.36
CA CYS A 259 -3.54 -10.24 4.89
C CYS A 259 -3.91 -10.16 6.37
N TYR A 260 -3.14 -9.39 7.14
CA TYR A 260 -3.29 -9.27 8.58
C TYR A 260 -3.32 -7.79 8.99
N ARG A 261 -4.35 -7.39 9.74
CA ARG A 261 -4.48 -6.03 10.27
C ARG A 261 -4.84 -6.06 11.74
N ARG A 262 -4.24 -5.25 12.56
CA ARG A 262 -4.57 -5.15 14.00
C ARG A 262 -5.89 -4.43 14.25
N GLU A 263 -6.37 -3.63 13.28
CA GLU A 263 -7.61 -2.86 13.38
C GLU A 263 -7.65 -1.98 14.65
N ALA A 264 -6.51 -1.42 15.03
CA ALA A 264 -6.31 -0.69 16.29
C ALA A 264 -7.17 0.58 16.37
N GLY A 265 -7.35 1.27 15.24
CA GLY A 265 -8.18 2.48 15.12
C GLY A 265 -9.68 2.22 14.98
N ALA A 266 -10.12 0.94 14.91
CA ALA A 266 -11.50 0.58 14.57
C ALA A 266 -12.35 0.18 15.78
N ALA A 267 -12.05 0.72 16.96
CA ALA A 267 -12.84 0.42 18.17
C ALA A 267 -14.32 0.82 17.98
N GLY A 268 -15.21 -0.17 18.07
CA GLY A 268 -16.66 0.03 17.92
C GLY A 268 -17.20 0.09 16.49
N ARG A 269 -16.35 0.14 15.45
CA ARG A 269 -16.78 0.13 14.04
C ARG A 269 -16.87 -1.30 13.51
N ASP A 270 -17.94 -1.63 12.78
CA ASP A 270 -18.16 -2.92 12.09
C ASP A 270 -17.70 -4.14 12.92
N THR A 271 -18.13 -4.19 14.19
CA THR A 271 -17.72 -5.23 15.14
C THR A 271 -18.43 -6.57 14.92
N ARG A 272 -19.48 -6.58 14.08
CA ARG A 272 -20.29 -7.76 13.77
C ARG A 272 -20.00 -8.26 12.36
N GLY A 273 -19.97 -9.58 12.19
CA GLY A 273 -19.74 -10.22 10.90
C GLY A 273 -18.30 -10.22 10.43
N ILE A 274 -18.09 -10.21 9.10
CA ILE A 274 -16.78 -10.32 8.45
C ILE A 274 -16.38 -9.08 7.62
N ILE A 275 -17.01 -7.93 7.90
CA ILE A 275 -16.69 -6.66 7.20
C ILE A 275 -15.27 -6.19 7.56
N ARG A 276 -14.93 -6.24 8.87
CA ARG A 276 -13.65 -5.76 9.40
C ARG A 276 -13.05 -6.83 10.31
N VAL A 277 -12.02 -7.49 9.82
CA VAL A 277 -11.42 -8.69 10.41
C VAL A 277 -9.90 -8.58 10.49
N HIS A 278 -9.28 -9.34 11.42
CA HIS A 278 -7.83 -9.36 11.61
C HIS A 278 -7.09 -10.16 10.54
N GLN A 279 -7.79 -11.08 9.88
CA GLN A 279 -7.24 -11.96 8.85
C GLN A 279 -8.23 -12.11 7.70
N PHE A 280 -7.79 -11.91 6.47
CA PHE A 280 -8.58 -12.05 5.25
C PHE A 280 -7.70 -12.35 4.05
N ASN A 281 -8.28 -12.86 2.97
CA ASN A 281 -7.58 -13.07 1.70
C ASN A 281 -7.78 -11.89 0.75
N LYS A 282 -6.75 -11.58 -0.03
CA LYS A 282 -6.75 -10.50 -1.02
C LYS A 282 -5.97 -10.88 -2.27
N ALA A 283 -6.54 -10.55 -3.43
CA ALA A 283 -5.86 -10.53 -4.72
C ALA A 283 -5.56 -9.06 -5.06
N GLU A 284 -4.27 -8.72 -5.14
CA GLU A 284 -3.77 -7.35 -5.30
C GLU A 284 -2.95 -7.21 -6.56
N MET A 285 -3.38 -6.33 -7.46
CA MET A 285 -2.61 -5.89 -8.61
C MET A 285 -1.48 -4.97 -8.16
N PHE A 286 -0.32 -5.10 -8.79
CA PHE A 286 0.82 -4.21 -8.57
C PHE A 286 1.56 -3.99 -9.88
N SER A 287 1.84 -2.72 -10.20
CA SER A 287 2.50 -2.33 -11.43
C SER A 287 3.74 -1.48 -11.17
N TYR A 288 4.82 -1.78 -11.90
CA TYR A 288 5.98 -0.91 -12.04
C TYR A 288 5.96 -0.34 -13.45
N VAL A 289 5.88 0.99 -13.53
CA VAL A 289 5.76 1.70 -14.80
C VAL A 289 6.72 2.88 -14.86
N ARG A 290 6.87 3.49 -16.01
CA ARG A 290 7.51 4.79 -16.13
C ARG A 290 6.65 5.86 -15.47
N PRO A 291 7.23 6.87 -14.81
CA PRO A 291 6.44 7.92 -14.18
C PRO A 291 5.45 8.62 -15.13
N GLU A 292 5.82 8.79 -16.40
CA GLU A 292 4.96 9.38 -17.43
C GLU A 292 3.76 8.50 -17.81
N ASP A 293 3.80 7.20 -17.53
CA ASP A 293 2.72 6.25 -17.83
C ASP A 293 1.81 5.98 -16.61
N ALA A 294 2.13 6.55 -15.44
CA ALA A 294 1.47 6.22 -14.18
C ALA A 294 -0.03 6.57 -14.16
N GLU A 295 -0.43 7.71 -14.75
CA GLU A 295 -1.85 8.10 -14.80
C GLU A 295 -2.66 7.12 -15.66
N ALA A 296 -2.14 6.74 -16.84
CA ALA A 296 -2.80 5.79 -17.72
C ALA A 296 -2.91 4.39 -17.08
N GLU A 297 -1.85 3.96 -16.36
CA GLU A 297 -1.88 2.69 -15.64
C GLU A 297 -2.85 2.74 -14.46
N HIS A 298 -2.98 3.86 -13.74
CA HIS A 298 -3.95 4.02 -12.67
C HIS A 298 -5.39 3.88 -13.18
N ALA A 299 -5.71 4.54 -14.30
CA ALA A 299 -7.01 4.40 -14.96
C ALA A 299 -7.26 2.93 -15.42
N ARG A 300 -6.22 2.23 -15.85
CA ARG A 300 -6.30 0.81 -16.23
C ARG A 300 -6.61 -0.08 -15.03
N LEU A 301 -5.94 0.13 -13.87
CA LEU A 301 -6.22 -0.64 -12.66
C LEU A 301 -7.67 -0.45 -12.21
N LEU A 302 -8.15 0.79 -12.18
CA LEU A 302 -9.55 1.09 -11.86
C LEU A 302 -10.52 0.37 -12.81
N ALA A 303 -10.25 0.37 -14.11
CA ALA A 303 -11.10 -0.32 -15.08
C ALA A 303 -11.18 -1.85 -14.84
N LEU A 304 -10.07 -2.48 -14.38
CA LEU A 304 -10.05 -3.90 -14.03
C LEU A 304 -10.83 -4.19 -12.74
N GLU A 305 -10.79 -3.28 -11.76
CA GLU A 305 -11.63 -3.37 -10.57
C GLU A 305 -13.12 -3.31 -10.91
N GLU A 306 -13.50 -2.42 -11.85
CA GLU A 306 -14.87 -2.31 -12.32
C GLU A 306 -15.30 -3.53 -13.15
N GLU A 307 -14.40 -4.12 -13.96
CA GLU A 307 -14.66 -5.36 -14.68
C GLU A 307 -14.93 -6.53 -13.72
N MET A 308 -14.17 -6.62 -12.62
CA MET A 308 -14.40 -7.62 -11.60
C MET A 308 -15.73 -7.39 -10.83
N LEU A 309 -16.11 -6.12 -10.57
CA LEU A 309 -17.39 -5.77 -9.97
C LEU A 309 -18.57 -6.13 -10.87
N ALA A 310 -18.44 -5.92 -12.18
CA ALA A 310 -19.43 -6.33 -13.15
C ALA A 310 -19.63 -7.85 -13.19
N LEU A 311 -18.54 -8.64 -13.03
CA LEU A 311 -18.58 -10.11 -12.98
C LEU A 311 -19.39 -10.63 -11.80
N VAL A 312 -19.43 -9.90 -10.67
CA VAL A 312 -20.19 -10.27 -9.48
C VAL A 312 -21.54 -9.55 -9.36
N GLU A 313 -21.93 -8.78 -10.39
CA GLU A 313 -23.27 -8.18 -10.53
C GLU A 313 -23.67 -7.31 -9.33
N LEU A 314 -22.74 -6.53 -8.77
CA LEU A 314 -23.01 -5.64 -7.63
C LEU A 314 -23.30 -4.21 -8.10
N PRO A 315 -24.29 -3.51 -7.52
CA PRO A 315 -24.39 -2.07 -7.64
C PRO A 315 -23.25 -1.41 -6.86
N TYR A 316 -22.52 -0.51 -7.50
CA TYR A 316 -21.37 0.17 -6.88
C TYR A 316 -21.29 1.63 -7.31
N ARG A 317 -20.47 2.39 -6.58
CA ARG A 317 -20.05 3.73 -6.97
C ARG A 317 -18.52 3.82 -6.97
N VAL A 318 -18.00 4.69 -7.81
CA VAL A 318 -16.57 5.05 -7.85
C VAL A 318 -16.40 6.41 -7.22
N ILE A 319 -15.48 6.52 -6.28
CA ILE A 319 -15.14 7.80 -5.62
C ILE A 319 -13.67 8.16 -5.85
N ASP A 320 -13.40 9.47 -5.96
CA ASP A 320 -12.06 10.04 -5.88
C ASP A 320 -11.82 10.41 -4.41
N THR A 321 -10.90 9.72 -3.77
CA THR A 321 -10.67 9.78 -2.34
C THR A 321 -10.01 11.10 -1.95
N ALA A 322 -10.51 11.74 -0.88
CA ALA A 322 -9.96 13.00 -0.40
C ALA A 322 -8.55 12.85 0.17
N ALA A 323 -7.78 13.92 0.08
CA ALA A 323 -6.38 13.99 0.46
C ALA A 323 -6.09 13.56 1.90
N GLY A 324 -7.00 13.84 2.83
CA GLY A 324 -6.87 13.48 4.25
C GLY A 324 -7.05 11.99 4.55
N ASP A 325 -7.65 11.23 3.61
CA ASP A 325 -7.82 9.77 3.71
C ASP A 325 -6.77 9.00 2.89
N LEU A 326 -5.87 9.67 2.21
CA LEU A 326 -4.80 9.01 1.45
C LEU A 326 -3.74 8.42 2.37
N GLY A 327 -3.39 7.16 2.17
CA GLY A 327 -2.19 6.58 2.75
C GLY A 327 -0.92 7.36 2.40
N SER A 328 0.13 7.24 3.22
CA SER A 328 1.36 8.04 3.09
C SER A 328 2.03 7.90 1.71
N SER A 329 1.91 6.76 1.05
CA SER A 329 2.51 6.49 -0.26
C SER A 329 1.68 7.00 -1.43
N ALA A 330 0.36 7.13 -1.28
CA ALA A 330 -0.53 7.47 -2.38
C ALA A 330 -0.48 8.95 -2.75
N ALA A 331 -0.32 9.27 -4.03
CA ALA A 331 -0.51 10.61 -4.59
C ALA A 331 -1.98 10.85 -4.98
N ARG A 332 -2.68 9.78 -5.39
CA ARG A 332 -4.11 9.75 -5.69
C ARG A 332 -4.66 8.34 -5.48
N LYS A 333 -5.91 8.24 -5.06
CA LYS A 333 -6.61 6.97 -4.80
C LYS A 333 -8.04 7.05 -5.32
N PHE A 334 -8.51 5.98 -5.94
CA PHE A 334 -9.91 5.75 -6.24
C PHE A 334 -10.39 4.52 -5.48
N ASP A 335 -11.60 4.62 -4.91
CA ASP A 335 -12.26 3.47 -4.29
C ASP A 335 -13.53 3.11 -5.06
N CYS A 336 -13.79 1.81 -5.17
CA CYS A 336 -15.10 1.32 -5.57
C CYS A 336 -15.83 0.80 -4.33
N GLU A 337 -17.03 1.30 -4.12
CA GLU A 337 -17.85 0.96 -2.97
C GLU A 337 -19.13 0.26 -3.44
N ALA A 338 -19.40 -0.94 -2.93
CA ALA A 338 -20.64 -1.68 -3.19
C ALA A 338 -21.75 -1.27 -2.21
N TRP A 339 -22.99 -1.32 -2.66
CA TRP A 339 -24.15 -1.07 -1.81
C TRP A 339 -24.35 -2.20 -0.79
N LEU A 340 -24.56 -1.83 0.48
CA LEU A 340 -24.96 -2.73 1.55
C LEU A 340 -26.43 -2.50 1.93
N PRO A 341 -27.35 -3.37 1.51
CA PRO A 341 -28.78 -3.18 1.72
C PRO A 341 -29.20 -3.06 3.18
N THR A 342 -28.59 -3.87 4.07
CA THR A 342 -28.98 -3.91 5.48
C THR A 342 -28.48 -2.72 6.30
N GLN A 343 -27.50 -1.99 5.79
CA GLN A 343 -26.93 -0.81 6.42
C GLN A 343 -27.26 0.48 5.67
N GLU A 344 -27.92 0.39 4.52
CA GLU A 344 -28.29 1.51 3.63
C GLU A 344 -27.08 2.44 3.36
N ARG A 345 -25.90 1.85 3.15
CA ARG A 345 -24.64 2.58 2.89
C ARG A 345 -23.81 1.93 1.79
N TRP A 346 -22.91 2.72 1.24
CA TRP A 346 -21.83 2.25 0.38
C TRP A 346 -20.68 1.74 1.24
N MET A 347 -20.09 0.62 0.85
CA MET A 347 -18.97 -0.02 1.55
C MET A 347 -17.83 -0.21 0.56
N GLU A 348 -16.64 0.32 0.87
CA GLU A 348 -15.43 0.06 0.11
C GLU A 348 -15.18 -1.44 -0.02
N VAL A 349 -15.08 -1.92 -1.24
CA VAL A 349 -14.75 -3.31 -1.58
C VAL A 349 -13.44 -3.43 -2.32
N THR A 350 -13.02 -2.38 -3.02
CA THR A 350 -11.74 -2.31 -3.74
C THR A 350 -11.23 -0.87 -3.82
N SER A 351 -9.92 -0.74 -4.00
CA SER A 351 -9.21 0.53 -3.98
C SER A 351 -7.96 0.45 -4.85
N THR A 352 -7.69 1.49 -5.65
CA THR A 352 -6.46 1.61 -6.43
C THR A 352 -5.73 2.91 -6.15
N SER A 353 -4.39 2.84 -6.03
CA SER A 353 -3.54 3.97 -5.71
C SER A 353 -2.39 4.14 -6.69
N ASN A 354 -2.16 5.40 -7.08
CA ASN A 354 -0.93 5.82 -7.73
C ASN A 354 0.06 6.31 -6.66
N CYS A 355 1.15 5.59 -6.46
CA CYS A 355 2.21 5.93 -5.50
C CYS A 355 3.35 6.73 -6.14
N THR A 356 3.25 7.07 -7.42
CA THR A 356 4.30 7.75 -8.17
C THR A 356 5.69 7.12 -7.92
N THR A 357 6.73 7.89 -7.72
CA THR A 357 8.07 7.36 -7.44
C THR A 357 8.37 7.15 -5.94
N TYR A 358 7.39 7.30 -5.05
CA TYR A 358 7.59 7.34 -3.60
C TYR A 358 8.19 6.05 -3.04
N GLN A 359 7.58 4.90 -3.34
CA GLN A 359 8.05 3.59 -2.89
C GLN A 359 9.35 3.20 -3.59
N ALA A 360 9.44 3.41 -4.90
CA ALA A 360 10.62 3.09 -5.69
C ALA A 360 11.88 3.85 -5.21
N ARG A 361 11.75 5.11 -4.79
CA ARG A 361 12.87 5.87 -4.21
C ARG A 361 13.34 5.30 -2.87
N ARG A 362 12.42 4.80 -2.04
CA ARG A 362 12.74 4.18 -0.74
C ARG A 362 13.37 2.80 -0.89
N LEU A 363 12.93 2.05 -1.90
CA LEU A 363 13.38 0.69 -2.18
C LEU A 363 14.47 0.62 -3.26
N ALA A 364 15.01 1.78 -3.68
CA ALA A 364 16.06 1.91 -4.69
C ALA A 364 15.75 1.22 -6.03
N ILE A 365 14.46 1.20 -6.43
CA ILE A 365 14.00 0.60 -7.68
C ILE A 365 14.07 1.64 -8.80
N ARG A 366 14.80 1.33 -9.85
CA ARG A 366 15.06 2.25 -10.95
C ARG A 366 14.84 1.57 -12.29
N GLU A 367 14.66 2.33 -13.33
CA GLU A 367 14.73 1.85 -14.71
C GLU A 367 16.00 2.35 -15.40
N ARG A 368 16.44 1.63 -16.42
CA ARG A 368 17.51 2.08 -17.33
C ARG A 368 16.93 3.03 -18.36
N ARG A 369 17.55 4.21 -18.48
CA ARG A 369 17.21 5.22 -19.49
C ARG A 369 18.45 5.64 -20.26
N GLU A 370 18.25 6.35 -21.37
CA GLU A 370 19.35 7.01 -22.08
C GLU A 370 20.01 8.03 -21.16
N GLY A 371 21.31 7.85 -20.93
CA GLY A 371 22.10 8.73 -20.05
C GLY A 371 22.09 8.38 -18.56
N GLY A 372 21.43 7.28 -18.12
CA GLY A 372 21.48 6.90 -16.70
C GLY A 372 20.36 6.00 -16.20
N THR A 373 19.96 6.22 -14.97
CA THR A 373 18.82 5.53 -14.33
C THR A 373 17.85 6.54 -13.72
N SER A 374 16.56 6.20 -13.70
CA SER A 374 15.50 7.00 -13.10
C SER A 374 14.63 6.11 -12.18
N PRO A 375 14.09 6.61 -11.06
CA PRO A 375 13.10 5.88 -10.29
C PRO A 375 11.88 5.52 -11.15
N VAL A 376 11.31 4.35 -10.93
CA VAL A 376 10.03 3.95 -11.54
C VAL A 376 8.86 4.49 -10.73
N ALA A 377 7.66 4.52 -11.30
CA ALA A 377 6.42 4.67 -10.56
C ALA A 377 5.87 3.29 -10.16
N THR A 378 5.21 3.24 -8.99
CA THR A 378 4.51 2.06 -8.49
C THR A 378 3.04 2.37 -8.32
N LEU A 379 2.20 1.38 -8.63
CA LEU A 379 0.76 1.46 -8.47
C LEU A 379 0.25 0.13 -7.90
N ASN A 380 -0.81 0.22 -7.12
CA ASN A 380 -1.50 -0.95 -6.59
C ASN A 380 -3.01 -0.85 -6.83
N GLY A 381 -3.70 -1.98 -6.80
CA GLY A 381 -5.15 -2.03 -6.91
C GLY A 381 -5.69 -3.36 -6.45
N THR A 382 -6.69 -3.32 -5.58
CA THR A 382 -7.36 -4.52 -5.07
C THR A 382 -8.30 -5.08 -6.11
N LEU A 383 -8.14 -6.34 -6.50
CA LEU A 383 -9.03 -6.96 -7.46
C LEU A 383 -10.14 -7.80 -6.81
N ALA A 384 -9.85 -8.44 -5.67
CA ALA A 384 -10.83 -9.14 -4.85
C ALA A 384 -10.36 -9.27 -3.40
N THR A 385 -11.31 -9.25 -2.46
CA THR A 385 -11.07 -9.58 -1.05
C THR A 385 -12.19 -10.43 -0.47
N THR A 386 -11.96 -11.05 0.69
CA THR A 386 -12.99 -11.74 1.47
C THR A 386 -14.22 -10.84 1.73
N ARG A 387 -14.03 -9.51 1.87
CA ARG A 387 -15.11 -8.52 2.10
C ARG A 387 -16.17 -8.53 0.99
N TRP A 388 -15.83 -8.89 -0.23
CA TRP A 388 -16.79 -9.01 -1.35
C TRP A 388 -17.91 -10.01 -1.07
N ILE A 389 -17.62 -11.06 -0.27
CA ILE A 389 -18.64 -12.05 0.14
C ILE A 389 -19.79 -11.35 0.88
N VAL A 390 -19.51 -10.34 1.69
CA VAL A 390 -20.53 -9.55 2.40
C VAL A 390 -21.51 -8.93 1.41
N ALA A 391 -21.00 -8.20 0.42
CA ALA A 391 -21.82 -7.55 -0.59
C ALA A 391 -22.58 -8.57 -1.46
N ILE A 392 -21.94 -9.68 -1.85
CA ILE A 392 -22.58 -10.75 -2.64
C ILE A 392 -23.75 -11.36 -1.86
N LEU A 393 -23.56 -11.75 -0.60
CA LEU A 393 -24.61 -12.35 0.21
C LEU A 393 -25.81 -11.40 0.36
N GLU A 394 -25.55 -10.12 0.71
CA GLU A 394 -26.60 -9.17 0.98
C GLU A 394 -27.36 -8.71 -0.27
N ASN A 395 -26.70 -8.60 -1.44
CA ASN A 395 -27.36 -8.17 -2.67
C ASN A 395 -28.06 -9.31 -3.42
N HIS A 396 -27.56 -10.55 -3.34
CA HIS A 396 -28.09 -11.67 -4.11
C HIS A 396 -28.97 -12.61 -3.32
N GLN A 397 -29.40 -12.22 -2.11
CA GLN A 397 -30.28 -13.01 -1.27
C GLN A 397 -31.70 -13.13 -1.83
N ARG A 398 -32.37 -14.24 -1.48
CA ARG A 398 -33.76 -14.53 -1.77
C ARG A 398 -34.62 -14.47 -0.49
N PRO A 399 -35.96 -14.37 -0.60
CA PRO A 399 -36.85 -14.35 0.56
C PRO A 399 -36.76 -15.59 1.46
N ASP A 400 -36.36 -16.72 0.92
CA ASP A 400 -36.18 -18.00 1.62
C ASP A 400 -34.79 -18.14 2.31
N GLY A 401 -33.94 -17.09 2.24
CA GLY A 401 -32.60 -17.08 2.81
C GLY A 401 -31.55 -17.75 1.94
N ALA A 402 -31.91 -18.24 0.77
CA ALA A 402 -30.94 -18.71 -0.23
C ALA A 402 -30.22 -17.52 -0.88
N VAL A 403 -29.05 -17.76 -1.45
CA VAL A 403 -28.27 -16.74 -2.17
C VAL A 403 -27.98 -17.20 -3.59
N VAL A 404 -28.36 -16.40 -4.57
CA VAL A 404 -28.06 -16.64 -5.98
C VAL A 404 -26.57 -16.37 -6.20
N VAL A 405 -25.87 -17.30 -6.82
CA VAL A 405 -24.47 -17.13 -7.21
C VAL A 405 -24.40 -16.26 -8.46
N PRO A 406 -23.64 -15.15 -8.44
CA PRO A 406 -23.41 -14.33 -9.64
C PRO A 406 -22.98 -15.18 -10.83
N GLU A 407 -23.50 -14.89 -12.02
CA GLU A 407 -23.30 -15.74 -13.21
C GLU A 407 -21.81 -15.91 -13.52
N GLY A 408 -21.03 -14.84 -13.42
CA GLY A 408 -19.58 -14.86 -13.66
C GLY A 408 -18.78 -15.72 -12.69
N LEU A 409 -19.32 -16.06 -11.49
CA LEU A 409 -18.65 -16.94 -10.53
C LEU A 409 -19.04 -18.40 -10.66
N ARG A 410 -20.14 -18.74 -11.32
CA ARG A 410 -20.63 -20.12 -11.44
C ARG A 410 -19.61 -21.10 -12.04
N PRO A 411 -18.85 -20.74 -13.08
CA PRO A 411 -17.81 -21.63 -13.62
C PRO A 411 -16.77 -22.07 -12.57
N TYR A 412 -16.42 -21.17 -11.65
CA TYR A 412 -15.44 -21.42 -10.59
C TYR A 412 -16.03 -22.19 -9.40
N LEU A 413 -17.35 -22.34 -9.34
CA LEU A 413 -18.10 -23.09 -8.32
C LEU A 413 -18.65 -24.43 -8.83
N GLY A 414 -18.20 -24.88 -10.02
CA GLY A 414 -18.67 -26.12 -10.63
C GLY A 414 -20.12 -26.03 -11.12
N GLY A 415 -20.56 -24.85 -11.55
CA GLY A 415 -21.89 -24.59 -12.06
C GLY A 415 -22.96 -24.38 -10.95
N LEU A 416 -22.58 -24.19 -9.70
CA LEU A 416 -23.51 -23.90 -8.61
C LEU A 416 -24.22 -22.58 -8.87
N GLU A 417 -25.55 -22.60 -8.98
CA GLU A 417 -26.37 -21.41 -9.25
C GLU A 417 -26.93 -20.78 -7.98
N VAL A 418 -27.19 -21.55 -6.94
CA VAL A 418 -27.79 -21.10 -5.68
C VAL A 418 -27.13 -21.80 -4.50
N ILE A 419 -26.86 -21.05 -3.44
CA ILE A 419 -26.47 -21.57 -2.13
C ILE A 419 -27.73 -21.63 -1.30
N GLU A 420 -28.18 -22.85 -0.97
CA GLU A 420 -29.43 -23.09 -0.24
C GLU A 420 -29.21 -23.10 1.28
N PRO A 421 -30.18 -22.64 2.09
CA PRO A 421 -30.13 -22.76 3.54
C PRO A 421 -30.01 -24.24 3.98
N VAL A 422 -29.26 -24.45 5.08
CA VAL A 422 -29.23 -25.77 5.70
C VAL A 422 -30.49 -26.00 6.55
N ALA A 423 -31.05 -27.21 6.49
CA ALA A 423 -32.24 -27.59 7.22
C ALA A 423 -32.01 -27.64 8.75
#